data_6cb8ac300c36c8defd3efa7212fcafc5
#
_entry.id   6cb8ac300c36c8defd3efa7212fcafc5
#
_cell.length_a   1.000
_cell.length_b   1.000
_cell.length_c   1.000
_cell.angle_alpha   90.00
_cell.angle_beta   90.00
_cell.angle_gamma   90.00
#
_symmetry.space_group_name_H-M   'P 1'
#
loop_
_entity.id
_entity.type
_entity.pdbx_description
1 polymer ?
#
loop_
_entity_poly.entity_id
_entity_poly.type
_entity_poly.pdbx_seq_one_letter_code
_entity_poly.pdbx_strand_id
1 'polypeptide(L)'
;MYTASSERYDTMVYNRCGKSGLLLPAVSLGLWHNFGTNADPENMKAMLRTAFDLGITHFDLANNYGPEYGSAETNFGKILKEDFAPYRDEMIISTKAGYDMWPGPYGNWGSRKYLLASLDQSLKRMGLDYVDIFYHHRMDPNTPLEETMGALDSIVKSGKALYVGISNYDGPTMVRAAEILEDLKCPFVINQNRYSIFDRTIEQNGLKK
;
A
#
# COMPACT_ATOMS: atom_id res chain seq x y z
N MET A 1 -11.03 -10.70 -23.37
CA MET A 1 -9.74 -10.14 -22.89
C MET A 1 -9.96 -8.64 -22.72
N TYR A 2 -9.63 -8.09 -21.59
CA TYR A 2 -9.75 -6.65 -21.33
C TYR A 2 -8.69 -5.89 -22.15
N THR A 3 -9.10 -4.77 -22.72
CA THR A 3 -8.19 -3.81 -23.37
C THR A 3 -8.47 -2.45 -22.76
N ALA A 4 -7.44 -1.86 -22.16
CA ALA A 4 -7.56 -0.56 -21.51
C ALA A 4 -7.83 0.57 -22.52
N SER A 5 -8.58 1.60 -22.08
CA SER A 5 -8.81 2.80 -22.87
C SER A 5 -7.49 3.45 -23.31
N SER A 6 -7.37 3.80 -24.58
CA SER A 6 -6.23 4.57 -25.09
C SER A 6 -6.17 6.00 -24.54
N GLU A 7 -7.31 6.54 -24.09
CA GLU A 7 -7.46 7.90 -23.57
C GLU A 7 -7.36 7.98 -22.04
N ARG A 8 -6.99 6.86 -21.34
CA ARG A 8 -6.98 6.77 -19.88
C ARG A 8 -6.13 7.82 -19.16
N TYR A 9 -5.14 8.40 -19.84
CA TYR A 9 -4.26 9.40 -19.25
C TYR A 9 -4.63 10.85 -19.56
N ASP A 10 -5.64 11.10 -20.39
CA ASP A 10 -5.92 12.43 -20.94
C ASP A 10 -6.48 13.42 -19.90
N THR A 11 -7.18 12.93 -18.88
CA THR A 11 -7.89 13.78 -17.92
C THR A 11 -7.40 13.66 -16.49
N MET A 12 -6.68 12.58 -16.13
CA MET A 12 -6.19 12.37 -14.77
C MET A 12 -5.01 13.31 -14.48
N VAL A 13 -5.07 13.95 -13.31
CA VAL A 13 -3.94 14.74 -12.79
C VAL A 13 -2.98 13.84 -12.02
N TYR A 14 -1.70 13.89 -12.35
CA TYR A 14 -0.65 13.17 -11.67
C TYR A 14 0.25 14.15 -10.91
N ASN A 15 0.42 13.90 -9.61
CA ASN A 15 1.24 14.74 -8.73
C ASN A 15 2.50 13.99 -8.31
N ARG A 16 3.62 14.72 -8.24
CA ARG A 16 4.87 14.15 -7.73
C ARG A 16 4.75 13.80 -6.25
N CYS A 17 5.14 12.57 -5.91
CA CYS A 17 5.17 12.09 -4.54
C CYS A 17 6.43 12.62 -3.83
N GLY A 18 6.29 13.74 -3.12
CA GLY A 18 7.40 14.41 -2.44
C GLY A 18 8.53 14.80 -3.40
N LYS A 19 9.76 14.41 -3.05
CA LYS A 19 10.97 14.63 -3.87
C LYS A 19 11.37 13.41 -4.71
N SER A 20 10.53 12.35 -4.71
CA SER A 20 10.81 11.13 -5.48
C SER A 20 10.52 11.31 -6.98
N GLY A 21 10.93 10.34 -7.80
CA GLY A 21 10.55 10.27 -9.22
C GLY A 21 9.13 9.79 -9.45
N LEU A 22 8.44 9.31 -8.40
CA LEU A 22 7.12 8.71 -8.49
C LEU A 22 6.04 9.79 -8.71
N LEU A 23 5.16 9.56 -9.68
CA LEU A 23 3.95 10.34 -9.89
C LEU A 23 2.76 9.50 -9.44
N LEU A 24 1.90 10.06 -8.58
CA LEU A 24 0.67 9.42 -8.15
C LEU A 24 -0.54 10.14 -8.76
N PRO A 25 -1.58 9.41 -9.17
CA PRO A 25 -2.83 10.02 -9.61
C PRO A 25 -3.46 10.79 -8.45
N ALA A 26 -4.22 11.84 -8.77
CA ALA A 26 -4.91 12.64 -7.76
C ALA A 26 -5.95 11.82 -6.98
N VAL A 27 -6.42 10.71 -7.56
CA VAL A 27 -7.34 9.75 -6.94
C VAL A 27 -6.73 8.35 -7.01
N SER A 28 -6.80 7.61 -5.91
CA SER A 28 -6.37 6.21 -5.83
C SER A 28 -7.57 5.31 -5.51
N LEU A 29 -7.57 4.07 -5.97
CA LEU A 29 -8.60 3.10 -5.62
C LEU A 29 -8.15 2.28 -4.42
N GLY A 30 -8.82 2.46 -3.26
CA GLY A 30 -8.63 1.63 -2.08
C GLY A 30 -9.46 0.36 -2.14
N LEU A 31 -8.84 -0.79 -1.86
CA LEU A 31 -9.47 -2.10 -1.96
C LEU A 31 -9.90 -2.68 -0.61
N TRP A 32 -10.16 -1.84 0.38
CA TRP A 32 -10.61 -2.33 1.70
C TRP A 32 -12.01 -2.94 1.64
N HIS A 33 -12.97 -2.23 1.04
CA HIS A 33 -14.34 -2.70 0.88
C HIS A 33 -14.59 -3.21 -0.54
N ASN A 34 -15.60 -4.07 -0.71
CA ASN A 34 -16.05 -4.61 -2.00
C ASN A 34 -15.04 -5.53 -2.73
N PHE A 35 -13.94 -5.93 -2.06
CA PHE A 35 -12.93 -6.84 -2.61
C PHE A 35 -12.70 -8.11 -1.77
N GLY A 36 -13.50 -8.30 -0.72
CA GLY A 36 -13.41 -9.46 0.17
C GLY A 36 -14.03 -10.74 -0.41
N THR A 37 -14.08 -11.79 0.43
CA THR A 37 -14.55 -13.13 0.07
C THR A 37 -15.99 -13.15 -0.48
N ASN A 38 -16.86 -12.29 0.04
CA ASN A 38 -18.27 -12.22 -0.33
C ASN A 38 -18.58 -11.17 -1.42
N ALA A 39 -17.55 -10.53 -1.98
CA ALA A 39 -17.73 -9.56 -3.04
C ALA A 39 -18.05 -10.23 -4.38
N ASP A 40 -18.89 -9.60 -5.18
CA ASP A 40 -19.19 -10.06 -6.53
C ASP A 40 -17.96 -9.92 -7.45
N PRO A 41 -17.45 -11.01 -8.04
CA PRO A 41 -16.28 -10.97 -8.91
C PRO A 41 -16.42 -10.05 -10.13
N GLU A 42 -17.61 -10.00 -10.73
CA GLU A 42 -17.82 -9.15 -11.92
C GLU A 42 -17.86 -7.68 -11.55
N ASN A 43 -18.40 -7.34 -10.37
CA ASN A 43 -18.35 -5.97 -9.85
C ASN A 43 -16.92 -5.56 -9.50
N MET A 44 -16.10 -6.44 -8.89
CA MET A 44 -14.69 -6.17 -8.64
C MET A 44 -13.94 -5.86 -9.94
N LYS A 45 -14.13 -6.68 -10.98
CA LYS A 45 -13.53 -6.47 -12.31
C LYS A 45 -13.98 -5.15 -12.92
N ALA A 46 -15.28 -4.85 -12.87
CA ALA A 46 -15.83 -3.61 -13.40
C ALA A 46 -15.22 -2.38 -12.71
N MET A 47 -15.10 -2.39 -11.38
CA MET A 47 -14.48 -1.29 -10.63
C MET A 47 -13.01 -1.09 -11.01
N LEU A 48 -12.22 -2.16 -11.09
CA LEU A 48 -10.80 -2.08 -11.45
C LEU A 48 -10.59 -1.58 -12.88
N ARG A 49 -11.36 -2.11 -13.84
CA ARG A 49 -11.31 -1.69 -15.26
C ARG A 49 -11.70 -0.22 -15.42
N THR A 50 -12.84 0.18 -14.82
CA THR A 50 -13.29 1.57 -14.86
C THR A 50 -12.27 2.52 -14.23
N ALA A 51 -11.70 2.15 -13.07
CA ALA A 51 -10.68 2.96 -12.43
C ALA A 51 -9.47 3.16 -13.35
N PHE A 52 -8.95 2.07 -13.93
CA PHE A 52 -7.79 2.14 -14.81
C PHE A 52 -8.08 2.90 -16.10
N ASP A 53 -9.26 2.71 -16.71
CA ASP A 53 -9.70 3.44 -17.90
C ASP A 53 -9.90 4.94 -17.66
N LEU A 54 -10.07 5.36 -16.40
CA LEU A 54 -10.11 6.76 -15.98
C LEU A 54 -8.74 7.32 -15.53
N GLY A 55 -7.66 6.55 -15.68
CA GLY A 55 -6.32 6.96 -15.31
C GLY A 55 -5.98 6.80 -13.83
N ILE A 56 -6.79 6.09 -13.04
CA ILE A 56 -6.43 5.72 -11.67
C ILE A 56 -5.43 4.57 -11.76
N THR A 57 -4.15 4.90 -11.68
CA THR A 57 -3.07 3.92 -11.77
C THR A 57 -2.64 3.35 -10.42
N HIS A 58 -3.05 3.96 -9.30
CA HIS A 58 -2.69 3.52 -7.96
C HIS A 58 -3.82 2.71 -7.31
N PHE A 59 -3.51 1.44 -7.00
CA PHE A 59 -4.37 0.47 -6.33
C PHE A 59 -3.80 0.18 -4.94
N ASP A 60 -4.57 0.53 -3.90
CA ASP A 60 -4.11 0.55 -2.52
C ASP A 60 -4.74 -0.58 -1.70
N LEU A 61 -3.92 -1.55 -1.34
CA LEU A 61 -4.28 -2.73 -0.57
C LEU A 61 -3.69 -2.69 0.86
N ALA A 62 -3.99 -3.73 1.63
CA ALA A 62 -3.30 -4.13 2.84
C ALA A 62 -3.52 -5.63 3.06
N ASN A 63 -2.60 -6.27 3.79
CA ASN A 63 -2.67 -7.69 4.06
C ASN A 63 -3.95 -8.12 4.79
N ASN A 64 -4.53 -7.23 5.63
CA ASN A 64 -5.74 -7.48 6.39
C ASN A 64 -7.04 -7.00 5.70
N TYR A 65 -6.99 -6.52 4.45
CA TYR A 65 -8.18 -6.05 3.73
C TYR A 65 -9.06 -7.19 3.24
N GLY A 66 -10.38 -6.87 3.19
CA GLY A 66 -11.49 -7.79 2.93
C GLY A 66 -11.95 -8.52 4.18
N PRO A 67 -13.23 -8.87 4.37
CA PRO A 67 -13.58 -10.04 5.16
C PRO A 67 -13.33 -11.26 4.27
N GLU A 68 -12.56 -12.15 4.61
CA GLU A 68 -11.51 -12.57 5.48
C GLU A 68 -10.16 -11.87 5.18
N TYR A 69 -9.25 -11.79 6.13
CA TYR A 69 -7.96 -11.15 5.94
C TYR A 69 -7.17 -11.79 4.79
N GLY A 70 -6.64 -10.94 3.90
CA GLY A 70 -5.91 -11.36 2.71
C GLY A 70 -6.79 -11.65 1.48
N SER A 71 -8.13 -11.68 1.63
CA SER A 71 -9.02 -11.96 0.50
C SER A 71 -9.00 -10.87 -0.58
N ALA A 72 -8.86 -9.60 -0.18
CA ALA A 72 -8.74 -8.51 -1.14
C ALA A 72 -7.51 -8.66 -2.03
N GLU A 73 -6.34 -8.98 -1.45
CA GLU A 73 -5.12 -9.25 -2.22
C GLU A 73 -5.25 -10.48 -3.12
N THR A 74 -5.91 -11.53 -2.63
CA THR A 74 -6.15 -12.76 -3.42
C THR A 74 -7.06 -12.49 -4.63
N ASN A 75 -8.14 -11.75 -4.42
CA ASN A 75 -9.09 -11.41 -5.48
C ASN A 75 -8.48 -10.43 -6.49
N PHE A 76 -7.77 -9.41 -5.99
CA PHE A 76 -7.03 -8.50 -6.86
C PHE A 76 -5.99 -9.24 -7.71
N GLY A 77 -5.20 -10.15 -7.13
CA GLY A 77 -4.19 -10.92 -7.84
C GLY A 77 -4.76 -11.78 -8.97
N LYS A 78 -5.95 -12.38 -8.77
CA LYS A 78 -6.64 -13.11 -9.84
C LYS A 78 -7.01 -12.19 -10.99
N ILE A 79 -7.62 -11.04 -10.70
CA ILE A 79 -8.05 -10.08 -11.71
C ILE A 79 -6.83 -9.44 -12.40
N LEU A 80 -5.78 -9.13 -11.65
CA LEU A 80 -4.52 -8.62 -12.18
C LEU A 80 -3.96 -9.57 -13.25
N LYS A 81 -3.90 -10.86 -12.95
CA LYS A 81 -3.42 -11.88 -13.88
C LYS A 81 -4.30 -12.01 -15.13
N GLU A 82 -5.63 -11.93 -14.97
CA GLU A 82 -6.59 -12.11 -16.05
C GLU A 82 -6.66 -10.91 -17.00
N ASP A 83 -6.65 -9.69 -16.45
CA ASP A 83 -6.98 -8.47 -17.17
C ASP A 83 -5.82 -7.48 -17.30
N PHE A 84 -4.95 -7.41 -16.29
CA PHE A 84 -3.96 -6.33 -16.18
C PHE A 84 -2.51 -6.77 -16.33
N ALA A 85 -2.23 -8.05 -16.58
CA ALA A 85 -0.86 -8.52 -16.77
C ALA A 85 -0.04 -7.71 -17.81
N PRO A 86 -0.62 -7.27 -18.95
CA PRO A 86 0.10 -6.42 -19.91
C PRO A 86 0.36 -4.99 -19.42
N TYR A 87 -0.33 -4.55 -18.37
CA TYR A 87 -0.30 -3.18 -17.85
C TYR A 87 0.41 -3.05 -16.50
N ARG A 88 1.06 -4.13 -15.99
CA ARG A 88 1.70 -4.11 -14.66
C ARG A 88 2.64 -2.93 -14.48
N ASP A 89 3.41 -2.59 -15.48
CA ASP A 89 4.39 -1.50 -15.42
C ASP A 89 3.76 -0.10 -15.50
N GLU A 90 2.48 -0.01 -15.82
CA GLU A 90 1.70 1.22 -15.79
C GLU A 90 0.95 1.41 -14.46
N MET A 91 1.01 0.44 -13.55
CA MET A 91 0.29 0.44 -12.29
C MET A 91 1.22 0.67 -11.11
N ILE A 92 0.73 1.41 -10.13
CA ILE A 92 1.30 1.50 -8.78
C ILE A 92 0.47 0.60 -7.87
N ILE A 93 1.06 -0.47 -7.41
CA ILE A 93 0.41 -1.41 -6.49
C ILE A 93 1.04 -1.25 -5.11
N SER A 94 0.23 -0.89 -4.13
CA SER A 94 0.67 -0.78 -2.75
C SER A 94 -0.02 -1.77 -1.83
N THR A 95 0.71 -2.25 -0.82
CA THR A 95 0.14 -3.04 0.28
C THR A 95 0.80 -2.68 1.61
N LYS A 96 0.19 -3.13 2.70
CA LYS A 96 0.53 -2.71 4.07
C LYS A 96 0.49 -3.90 5.02
N ALA A 97 1.27 -3.84 6.09
CA ALA A 97 1.20 -4.75 7.23
C ALA A 97 1.35 -4.00 8.55
N GLY A 98 0.59 -4.41 9.59
CA GLY A 98 0.60 -3.77 10.91
C GLY A 98 -0.57 -4.18 11.80
N TYR A 99 -1.57 -4.84 11.25
CA TYR A 99 -2.74 -5.35 11.98
C TYR A 99 -2.70 -6.88 12.07
N ASP A 100 -3.59 -7.46 12.88
CA ASP A 100 -3.67 -8.90 13.09
C ASP A 100 -3.87 -9.67 11.78
N MET A 101 -3.04 -10.71 11.57
CA MET A 101 -3.11 -11.57 10.40
C MET A 101 -3.14 -13.06 10.75
N TRP A 102 -2.48 -13.47 11.82
CA TRP A 102 -2.49 -14.86 12.30
C TRP A 102 -2.33 -14.92 13.82
N PRO A 103 -2.74 -16.03 14.47
CA PRO A 103 -2.65 -16.18 15.91
C PRO A 103 -1.20 -16.20 16.44
N GLY A 104 -1.06 -15.80 17.71
CA GLY A 104 0.21 -15.87 18.43
C GLY A 104 1.02 -14.58 18.36
N PRO A 105 2.24 -14.57 18.91
CA PRO A 105 2.99 -13.33 19.18
C PRO A 105 3.66 -12.70 17.95
N TYR A 106 3.56 -13.33 16.77
CA TYR A 106 4.28 -12.89 15.57
C TYR A 106 3.35 -12.47 14.42
N GLY A 107 2.04 -12.38 14.65
CA GLY A 107 1.02 -12.13 13.63
C GLY A 107 0.50 -10.70 13.59
N ASN A 108 1.18 -9.72 14.22
CA ASN A 108 0.69 -8.36 14.40
C ASN A 108 1.84 -7.36 14.57
N TRP A 109 1.54 -6.05 14.46
CA TRP A 109 2.39 -4.90 14.79
C TRP A 109 3.56 -4.67 13.83
N GLY A 110 4.74 -4.25 14.34
CA GLY A 110 5.83 -3.69 13.55
C GLY A 110 7.15 -4.43 13.62
N SER A 111 7.20 -5.64 14.22
CA SER A 111 8.46 -6.38 14.29
C SER A 111 9.01 -6.73 12.90
N ARG A 112 10.32 -6.77 12.79
CA ARG A 112 11.02 -7.22 11.59
C ARG A 112 10.49 -8.57 11.07
N LYS A 113 10.30 -9.53 12.00
CA LYS A 113 9.76 -10.85 11.66
C LYS A 113 8.38 -10.77 11.01
N TYR A 114 7.48 -9.97 11.58
CA TYR A 114 6.12 -9.82 11.09
C TYR A 114 6.09 -9.12 9.71
N LEU A 115 6.82 -8.03 9.54
CA LEU A 115 6.79 -7.24 8.30
C LEU A 115 7.32 -8.02 7.09
N LEU A 116 8.46 -8.72 7.24
CA LEU A 116 9.01 -9.52 6.15
C LEU A 116 8.08 -10.68 5.77
N ALA A 117 7.61 -11.44 6.77
CA ALA A 117 6.68 -12.55 6.54
C ALA A 117 5.37 -12.08 5.91
N SER A 118 4.84 -10.92 6.35
CA SER A 118 3.61 -10.33 5.80
C SER A 118 3.74 -9.98 4.33
N LEU A 119 4.84 -9.32 3.94
CA LEU A 119 5.06 -8.98 2.53
C LEU A 119 5.20 -10.24 1.66
N ASP A 120 5.92 -11.25 2.12
CA ASP A 120 6.06 -12.53 1.38
C ASP A 120 4.69 -13.19 1.15
N GLN A 121 3.82 -13.16 2.16
CA GLN A 121 2.46 -13.66 2.03
C GLN A 121 1.61 -12.80 1.09
N SER A 122 1.74 -11.48 1.14
CA SER A 122 1.03 -10.54 0.27
C SER A 122 1.41 -10.74 -1.20
N LEU A 123 2.71 -10.83 -1.50
CA LEU A 123 3.22 -11.11 -2.85
C LEU A 123 2.68 -12.44 -3.38
N LYS A 124 2.67 -13.48 -2.54
CA LYS A 124 2.11 -14.79 -2.92
C LYS A 124 0.61 -14.72 -3.22
N ARG A 125 -0.18 -13.98 -2.42
CA ARG A 125 -1.63 -13.81 -2.65
C ARG A 125 -1.90 -13.08 -3.96
N MET A 126 -1.13 -12.02 -4.24
CA MET A 126 -1.29 -11.21 -5.45
C MET A 126 -0.65 -11.83 -6.69
N GLY A 127 0.24 -12.82 -6.53
CA GLY A 127 1.00 -13.41 -7.65
C GLY A 127 2.03 -12.43 -8.23
N LEU A 128 2.67 -11.62 -7.39
CA LEU A 128 3.65 -10.60 -7.76
C LEU A 128 5.02 -10.92 -7.19
N ASP A 129 6.07 -10.48 -7.89
CA ASP A 129 7.45 -10.53 -7.40
C ASP A 129 7.78 -9.33 -6.51
N TYR A 130 7.13 -8.19 -6.74
CA TYR A 130 7.30 -6.96 -5.97
C TYR A 130 6.02 -6.11 -5.93
N VAL A 131 5.94 -5.22 -4.95
CA VAL A 131 4.98 -4.09 -4.91
C VAL A 131 5.71 -2.78 -5.15
N ASP A 132 5.00 -1.77 -5.62
CA ASP A 132 5.60 -0.44 -5.84
C ASP A 132 5.83 0.27 -4.49
N ILE A 133 4.85 0.21 -3.57
CA ILE A 133 4.98 0.80 -2.25
C ILE A 133 4.56 -0.23 -1.18
N PHE A 134 5.42 -0.45 -0.19
CA PHE A 134 5.08 -1.22 1.00
C PHE A 134 5.00 -0.33 2.22
N TYR A 135 3.91 -0.43 2.99
CA TYR A 135 3.68 0.40 4.16
C TYR A 135 3.78 -0.38 5.47
N HIS A 136 4.37 0.24 6.50
CA HIS A 136 4.01 -0.10 7.88
C HIS A 136 2.68 0.58 8.23
N HIS A 137 1.65 -0.22 8.55
CA HIS A 137 0.25 0.21 8.52
C HIS A 137 -0.17 1.08 9.72
N ARG A 138 0.54 0.96 10.85
CA ARG A 138 0.32 1.76 12.07
C ARG A 138 1.56 1.75 12.96
N MET A 139 1.73 2.79 13.78
CA MET A 139 2.79 2.80 14.80
C MET A 139 2.67 1.59 15.72
N ASP A 140 3.81 0.98 16.05
CA ASP A 140 3.94 -0.04 17.08
C ASP A 140 4.56 0.59 18.33
N PRO A 141 3.82 0.67 19.46
CA PRO A 141 4.32 1.32 20.66
C PRO A 141 5.38 0.51 21.42
N ASN A 142 5.56 -0.76 21.08
CA ASN A 142 6.41 -1.71 21.82
C ASN A 142 7.64 -2.18 21.04
N THR A 143 7.67 -1.98 19.71
CA THR A 143 8.85 -2.31 18.88
C THR A 143 9.69 -1.06 18.68
N PRO A 144 11.03 -1.11 18.88
CA PRO A 144 11.90 0.02 18.56
C PRO A 144 11.70 0.48 17.11
N LEU A 145 11.57 1.80 16.93
CA LEU A 145 11.32 2.37 15.60
C LEU A 145 12.41 2.00 14.59
N GLU A 146 13.65 1.91 15.07
CA GLU A 146 14.83 1.48 14.30
C GLU A 146 14.68 0.07 13.74
N GLU A 147 14.06 -0.85 14.48
CA GLU A 147 13.79 -2.22 14.00
C GLU A 147 12.77 -2.20 12.88
N THR A 148 11.67 -1.48 13.07
CA THR A 148 10.60 -1.36 12.06
C THR A 148 11.11 -0.70 10.79
N MET A 149 11.84 0.42 10.89
CA MET A 149 12.41 1.11 9.72
C MET A 149 13.51 0.30 9.06
N GLY A 150 14.34 -0.41 9.83
CA GLY A 150 15.34 -1.35 9.31
C GLY A 150 14.73 -2.56 8.61
N ALA A 151 13.51 -2.97 8.98
CA ALA A 151 12.75 -3.99 8.25
C ALA A 151 12.30 -3.46 6.88
N LEU A 152 11.76 -2.24 6.81
CA LEU A 152 11.36 -1.60 5.55
C LEU A 152 12.56 -1.43 4.60
N ASP A 153 13.70 -0.98 5.11
CA ASP A 153 14.95 -0.89 4.34
C ASP A 153 15.37 -2.25 3.76
N SER A 154 15.31 -3.30 4.56
CA SER A 154 15.64 -4.65 4.10
C SER A 154 14.69 -5.17 3.02
N ILE A 155 13.42 -4.82 3.09
CA ILE A 155 12.41 -5.13 2.07
C ILE A 155 12.78 -4.48 0.74
N VAL A 156 13.14 -3.20 0.74
CA VAL A 156 13.59 -2.51 -0.48
C VAL A 156 14.87 -3.13 -1.03
N LYS A 157 15.87 -3.35 -0.19
CA LYS A 157 17.15 -3.97 -0.60
C LYS A 157 16.99 -5.38 -1.15
N SER A 158 15.93 -6.10 -0.75
CA SER A 158 15.59 -7.42 -1.31
C SER A 158 14.89 -7.36 -2.67
N GLY A 159 14.52 -6.17 -3.15
CA GLY A 159 13.79 -5.98 -4.40
C GLY A 159 12.29 -6.29 -4.33
N LYS A 160 11.75 -6.53 -3.12
CA LYS A 160 10.32 -6.88 -2.94
C LYS A 160 9.40 -5.66 -2.82
N ALA A 161 9.96 -4.47 -2.66
CA ALA A 161 9.27 -3.19 -2.80
C ALA A 161 10.21 -2.16 -3.42
N LEU A 162 9.67 -1.26 -4.25
CA LEU A 162 10.46 -0.18 -4.85
C LEU A 162 10.60 1.00 -3.90
N TYR A 163 9.53 1.31 -3.17
CA TYR A 163 9.43 2.40 -2.22
C TYR A 163 8.80 1.91 -0.92
N VAL A 164 8.99 2.67 0.15
CA VAL A 164 8.32 2.44 1.42
C VAL A 164 7.48 3.64 1.85
N GLY A 165 6.44 3.34 2.61
CA GLY A 165 5.58 4.30 3.28
C GLY A 165 5.32 3.90 4.71
N ILE A 166 4.73 4.81 5.46
CA ILE A 166 4.15 4.57 6.78
C ILE A 166 2.70 5.03 6.77
N SER A 167 1.92 4.57 7.73
CA SER A 167 0.51 4.93 7.84
C SER A 167 0.11 5.07 9.30
N ASN A 168 -0.80 6.00 9.59
CA ASN A 168 -1.29 6.25 10.95
C ASN A 168 -0.18 6.60 11.96
N TYR A 169 0.84 7.30 11.51
CA TYR A 169 1.88 7.88 12.36
C TYR A 169 1.52 9.33 12.71
N ASP A 170 1.81 9.74 13.92
CA ASP A 170 1.75 11.17 14.31
C ASP A 170 2.95 11.94 13.77
N GLY A 171 2.91 13.27 13.89
CA GLY A 171 3.96 14.15 13.37
C GLY A 171 5.34 13.86 13.95
N PRO A 172 5.52 13.87 15.29
CA PRO A 172 6.82 13.60 15.91
C PRO A 172 7.41 12.24 15.51
N THR A 173 6.60 11.17 15.55
CA THR A 173 7.07 9.82 15.21
C THR A 173 7.36 9.68 13.72
N MET A 174 6.56 10.34 12.86
CA MET A 174 6.82 10.39 11.41
C MET A 174 8.15 11.06 11.10
N VAL A 175 8.46 12.19 11.75
CA VAL A 175 9.76 12.88 11.55
C VAL A 175 10.90 11.96 11.95
N ARG A 176 10.82 11.31 13.11
CA ARG A 176 11.86 10.37 13.56
C ARG A 176 12.02 9.16 12.63
N ALA A 177 10.91 8.61 12.14
CA ALA A 177 10.95 7.51 11.14
C ALA A 177 11.62 7.96 9.84
N ALA A 178 11.31 9.17 9.36
CA ALA A 178 11.90 9.74 8.16
C ALA A 178 13.42 9.92 8.31
N GLU A 179 13.89 10.44 9.45
CA GLU A 179 15.33 10.58 9.75
C GLU A 179 16.05 9.21 9.68
N ILE A 180 15.48 8.18 10.33
CA ILE A 180 16.08 6.82 10.29
C ILE A 180 16.13 6.28 8.85
N LEU A 181 15.05 6.44 8.08
CA LEU A 181 15.00 5.97 6.69
C LEU A 181 15.95 6.76 5.78
N GLU A 182 16.15 8.06 6.03
CA GLU A 182 17.12 8.89 5.33
C GLU A 182 18.57 8.44 5.61
N ASP A 183 18.89 8.18 6.88
CA ASP A 183 20.21 7.64 7.28
C ASP A 183 20.50 6.28 6.62
N LEU A 184 19.46 5.43 6.49
CA LEU A 184 19.55 4.14 5.79
C LEU A 184 19.57 4.28 4.26
N LYS A 185 19.34 5.48 3.71
CA LYS A 185 19.12 5.76 2.28
C LYS A 185 17.98 4.92 1.68
N CYS A 186 16.98 4.64 2.51
CA CYS A 186 15.78 3.92 2.11
C CYS A 186 14.80 4.88 1.41
N PRO A 187 14.23 4.54 0.25
CA PRO A 187 13.33 5.43 -0.50
C PRO A 187 11.96 5.54 0.16
N PHE A 188 11.87 6.37 1.20
CA PHE A 188 10.63 6.70 1.90
C PHE A 188 9.90 7.83 1.14
N VAL A 189 8.63 7.62 0.80
CA VAL A 189 7.90 8.54 -0.08
C VAL A 189 6.61 9.09 0.49
N ILE A 190 5.97 8.44 1.47
CA ILE A 190 4.61 8.81 1.88
C ILE A 190 4.27 8.38 3.31
N ASN A 191 3.51 9.23 4.01
CA ASN A 191 2.77 8.86 5.23
C ASN A 191 1.26 8.95 4.95
N GLN A 192 0.57 7.81 4.88
CA GLN A 192 -0.86 7.73 4.59
C GLN A 192 -1.67 7.80 5.88
N ASN A 193 -2.57 8.78 5.97
CA ASN A 193 -3.43 8.98 7.13
C ASN A 193 -4.87 9.19 6.74
N ARG A 194 -5.77 8.82 7.65
CA ARG A 194 -7.17 9.14 7.52
C ARG A 194 -7.39 10.65 7.67
N TYR A 195 -8.06 11.24 6.69
CA TYR A 195 -8.42 12.64 6.70
C TYR A 195 -9.72 12.88 5.95
N SER A 196 -10.68 13.49 6.62
CA SER A 196 -11.97 13.83 6.03
C SER A 196 -12.60 15.02 6.77
N ILE A 197 -13.77 15.47 6.34
CA ILE A 197 -14.55 16.48 7.08
C ILE A 197 -14.93 16.03 8.50
N PHE A 198 -14.99 14.73 8.74
CA PHE A 198 -15.34 14.14 10.04
C PHE A 198 -14.13 13.66 10.85
N ASP A 199 -13.00 13.41 10.21
CA ASP A 199 -11.77 12.98 10.88
C ASP A 199 -10.66 13.99 10.55
N ARG A 200 -10.33 14.81 11.52
CA ARG A 200 -9.34 15.90 11.39
C ARG A 200 -8.15 15.72 12.33
N THR A 201 -7.91 14.48 12.75
CA THR A 201 -6.85 14.14 13.72
C THR A 201 -5.48 14.64 13.27
N ILE A 202 -5.17 14.61 11.96
CA ILE A 202 -3.88 15.06 11.43
C ILE A 202 -3.60 16.56 11.63
N GLU A 203 -4.62 17.36 11.90
CA GLU A 203 -4.47 18.79 12.21
C GLU A 203 -4.06 19.04 13.68
N GLN A 204 -4.20 18.01 14.53
CA GLN A 204 -3.96 18.11 15.98
C GLN A 204 -2.72 17.32 16.41
N ASN A 205 -2.30 16.31 15.63
CA ASN A 205 -1.21 15.40 15.97
C ASN A 205 0.15 15.80 15.36
N GLY A 206 0.28 17.03 14.85
CA GLY A 206 1.54 17.57 14.32
C GLY A 206 1.87 17.20 12.87
N LEU A 207 1.00 16.49 12.15
CA LEU A 207 1.23 16.15 10.73
C LEU A 207 0.90 17.30 9.78
N LYS A 208 -0.15 18.06 10.08
CA LYS A 208 -0.56 19.21 9.28
C LYS A 208 -0.34 20.47 10.12
N LYS A 209 0.61 21.31 9.73
CA LYS A 209 0.84 22.64 10.31
C LYS A 209 0.17 23.70 9.46
#